data_6fcd4b83460523d54a02accab3760f4b
#
_entry.id   6fcd4b83460523d54a02accab3760f4b
#
_cell.length_a   1.000
_cell.length_b   1.000
_cell.length_c   1.000
_cell.angle_alpha   90.00
_cell.angle_beta   90.00
_cell.angle_gamma   90.00
#
_symmetry.space_group_name_H-M   'P 1'
#
loop_
_entity.id
_entity.type
_entity.pdbx_description
1 polymer ?
#
loop_
_entity_poly.entity_id
_entity_poly.type
_entity_poly.pdbx_seq_one_letter_code
_entity_poly.pdbx_strand_id
1 'polypeptide(L)'
;MAKRPKPIVLTVLDGWGYSPAIEGNAIALARKPTYDSLLKQYPNTLIQTSGPAVGLPEGQMGNSEVGHLNIGAGRIVHMDITRLDQMIASGTFFQNDLLLRAMARGRERQLHLMGLVSDGGVHSHLNHLYALLRMARENKVERVFIHCFMDGRDTAPNSGVDYLRQLQQKTREYGVGKIASLAGRYYAMDRDNRWERVERAYRAVVHGESELRSPDPVAAMLRSYELGTTDEFTLPVVITEGAGAAAPPVGPIRDEDAVIFFNYRADRARQMSRALAEPGFREFADPARPAKLFYLGMTQYDKKWPWLQHVVSPEKLEQILANVFAGLGFRNLRVAETEKYAHVTYFFNGGVEQPFPGEERVLVPSQKVPTYDLKPEMSAAGIADAVIKAIEKGDFDAIIMNFANADMVGHSGKLEPTIKAVEAVDEGLGRIYQSLKPRGGAWIITADHGNAETMIDPATGGPHTYHTTNPVPFILLSDDGNAGLRAGGSLRDIAPTLLGVLGVPEPKEMTGKDLRVPTR
;
A
#
# COMPACT_ATOMS: atom_id res chain seq x y z
N MET A 1 17.69 32.69 22.49
CA MET A 1 17.00 31.59 21.81
C MET A 1 15.84 32.18 21.03
N ALA A 2 15.72 31.93 19.73
CA ALA A 2 14.58 32.36 18.95
C ALA A 2 13.29 31.76 19.56
N LYS A 3 12.22 32.55 19.56
CA LYS A 3 10.93 32.11 20.12
C LYS A 3 10.42 30.99 19.22
N ARG A 4 10.13 29.82 19.81
CA ARG A 4 9.57 28.67 19.10
C ARG A 4 8.27 29.08 18.40
N PRO A 5 8.12 28.78 17.08
CA PRO A 5 6.87 29.04 16.38
C PRO A 5 5.72 28.25 17.00
N LYS A 6 4.54 28.84 17.11
CA LYS A 6 3.35 28.19 17.64
C LYS A 6 2.09 28.74 16.97
N PRO A 7 1.30 27.90 16.28
CA PRO A 7 1.63 26.51 15.97
C PRO A 7 2.59 26.38 14.79
N ILE A 8 3.18 25.16 14.60
CA ILE A 8 3.63 24.73 13.28
C ILE A 8 2.50 23.99 12.59
N VAL A 9 2.21 24.33 11.34
CA VAL A 9 1.21 23.65 10.51
C VAL A 9 1.94 22.80 9.49
N LEU A 10 1.52 21.55 9.32
CA LEU A 10 1.90 20.68 8.20
C LEU A 10 0.65 20.44 7.36
N THR A 11 0.65 20.94 6.14
CA THR A 11 -0.40 20.71 5.16
C THR A 11 0.08 19.72 4.11
N VAL A 12 -0.65 18.63 3.94
CA VAL A 12 -0.48 17.67 2.85
C VAL A 12 -1.55 17.95 1.80
N LEU A 13 -1.10 18.35 0.61
CA LEU A 13 -1.91 18.53 -0.59
C LEU A 13 -1.97 17.20 -1.33
N ASP A 14 -2.92 16.34 -0.97
CA ASP A 14 -3.01 14.97 -1.49
C ASP A 14 -3.10 14.94 -3.02
N GLY A 15 -2.22 14.18 -3.68
CA GLY A 15 -2.20 14.07 -5.14
C GLY A 15 -1.66 15.31 -5.89
N TRP A 16 -0.93 16.21 -5.22
CA TRP A 16 -0.41 17.45 -5.82
C TRP A 16 1.04 17.29 -6.26
N GLY A 17 1.24 16.66 -7.42
CA GLY A 17 2.57 16.48 -8.02
C GLY A 17 3.09 17.73 -8.74
N TYR A 18 4.33 17.64 -9.19
CA TYR A 18 4.97 18.65 -10.03
C TYR A 18 5.30 18.08 -11.40
N SER A 19 4.83 18.77 -12.45
CA SER A 19 5.24 18.55 -13.84
C SER A 19 5.47 19.88 -14.53
N PRO A 20 6.49 20.03 -15.37
CA PRO A 20 6.68 21.22 -16.19
C PRO A 20 5.69 21.32 -17.35
N ALA A 21 4.96 20.25 -17.68
CA ALA A 21 3.94 20.23 -18.72
C ALA A 21 2.74 21.08 -18.31
N ILE A 22 2.14 21.77 -19.27
CA ILE A 22 0.90 22.57 -19.08
C ILE A 22 -0.30 21.78 -19.55
N GLU A 23 -0.19 21.12 -20.72
CA GLU A 23 -1.26 20.32 -21.29
C GLU A 23 -1.61 19.15 -20.37
N GLY A 24 -2.89 18.98 -20.05
CA GLY A 24 -3.35 17.93 -19.15
C GLY A 24 -2.92 18.09 -17.70
N ASN A 25 -2.37 19.23 -17.30
CA ASN A 25 -1.92 19.51 -15.93
C ASN A 25 -2.94 20.42 -15.22
N ALA A 26 -3.80 19.84 -14.40
CA ALA A 26 -4.83 20.60 -13.69
C ALA A 26 -4.23 21.63 -12.72
N ILE A 27 -3.08 21.33 -12.12
CA ILE A 27 -2.39 22.24 -11.19
C ILE A 27 -1.83 23.45 -11.95
N ALA A 28 -1.21 23.24 -13.12
CA ALA A 28 -0.66 24.31 -13.93
C ALA A 28 -1.75 25.23 -14.50
N LEU A 29 -2.90 24.67 -14.86
CA LEU A 29 -4.03 25.37 -15.48
C LEU A 29 -4.92 26.10 -14.48
N ALA A 30 -4.94 25.69 -13.21
CA ALA A 30 -5.78 26.27 -12.17
C ALA A 30 -5.34 27.70 -11.79
N ARG A 31 -6.32 28.53 -11.45
CA ARG A 31 -6.09 29.83 -10.82
C ARG A 31 -5.78 29.66 -9.34
N LYS A 32 -4.50 29.72 -8.98
CA LYS A 32 -4.00 29.47 -7.62
C LYS A 32 -3.07 30.58 -7.11
N PRO A 33 -3.59 31.82 -6.96
CA PRO A 33 -2.77 32.97 -6.62
C PRO A 33 -2.07 32.86 -5.27
N THR A 34 -2.67 32.18 -4.29
CA THR A 34 -2.06 31.97 -2.97
C THR A 34 -0.84 31.07 -3.09
N TYR A 35 -1.01 29.88 -3.67
CA TYR A 35 0.08 28.92 -3.86
C TYR A 35 1.23 29.52 -4.68
N ASP A 36 0.92 30.20 -5.78
CA ASP A 36 1.94 30.86 -6.62
C ASP A 36 2.69 31.97 -5.87
N SER A 37 2.00 32.70 -5.00
CA SER A 37 2.61 33.71 -4.13
C SER A 37 3.53 33.09 -3.08
N LEU A 38 3.11 31.99 -2.46
CA LEU A 38 3.90 31.27 -1.46
C LEU A 38 5.19 30.70 -2.05
N LEU A 39 5.12 30.10 -3.25
CA LEU A 39 6.30 29.64 -4.00
C LEU A 39 7.32 30.74 -4.28
N LYS A 40 6.85 31.96 -4.55
CA LYS A 40 7.73 33.11 -4.84
C LYS A 40 8.35 33.72 -3.59
N GLN A 41 7.63 33.68 -2.46
CA GLN A 41 8.01 34.38 -1.24
C GLN A 41 8.85 33.53 -0.29
N TYR A 42 8.70 32.22 -0.33
CA TYR A 42 9.28 31.33 0.68
C TYR A 42 10.21 30.29 0.06
N PRO A 43 11.21 29.82 0.83
CA PRO A 43 12.07 28.74 0.40
C PRO A 43 11.23 27.50 0.01
N ASN A 44 11.57 26.93 -1.15
CA ASN A 44 10.89 25.74 -1.64
C ASN A 44 11.84 24.82 -2.40
N THR A 45 11.47 23.55 -2.50
CA THR A 45 12.20 22.52 -3.23
C THR A 45 11.22 21.44 -3.68
N LEU A 46 11.70 20.48 -4.47
CA LEU A 46 10.97 19.27 -4.84
C LEU A 46 11.52 18.08 -4.06
N ILE A 47 10.62 17.21 -3.61
CA ILE A 47 10.96 15.99 -2.87
C ILE A 47 10.34 14.75 -3.54
N GLN A 48 10.99 13.59 -3.36
CA GLN A 48 10.59 12.32 -3.97
C GLN A 48 9.51 11.63 -3.15
N THR A 49 8.54 11.02 -3.84
CA THR A 49 7.37 10.37 -3.24
C THR A 49 7.09 8.97 -3.78
N SER A 50 7.99 8.40 -4.59
CA SER A 50 7.80 7.14 -5.30
C SER A 50 9.04 6.25 -5.22
N GLY A 51 8.88 4.97 -5.57
CA GLY A 51 9.95 4.01 -5.64
C GLY A 51 10.76 3.86 -4.34
N PRO A 52 12.06 3.58 -4.41
CA PRO A 52 12.90 3.33 -3.24
C PRO A 52 12.99 4.50 -2.25
N ALA A 53 12.73 5.73 -2.70
CA ALA A 53 12.72 6.91 -1.84
C ALA A 53 11.64 6.88 -0.74
N VAL A 54 10.62 6.03 -0.90
CA VAL A 54 9.52 5.84 0.05
C VAL A 54 9.29 4.38 0.44
N GLY A 55 10.25 3.48 0.13
CA GLY A 55 10.19 2.07 0.52
C GLY A 55 9.36 1.19 -0.41
N LEU A 56 9.15 1.64 -1.64
CA LEU A 56 8.49 0.90 -2.73
C LEU A 56 9.52 0.37 -3.74
N PRO A 57 9.18 -0.62 -4.57
CA PRO A 57 10.00 -1.04 -5.71
C PRO A 57 10.30 0.11 -6.69
N GLU A 58 11.38 -0.04 -7.46
CA GLU A 58 11.75 0.92 -8.52
C GLU A 58 10.61 1.10 -9.51
N GLY A 59 10.33 2.35 -9.90
CA GLY A 59 9.26 2.70 -10.84
C GLY A 59 7.83 2.64 -10.27
N GLN A 60 7.63 2.16 -9.05
CA GLN A 60 6.31 2.14 -8.44
C GLN A 60 5.92 3.51 -7.91
N MET A 61 4.75 3.99 -8.30
CA MET A 61 4.17 5.26 -7.83
C MET A 61 3.83 5.20 -6.34
N GLY A 62 3.98 6.32 -5.63
CA GLY A 62 3.53 6.49 -4.27
C GLY A 62 2.01 6.44 -4.12
N ASN A 63 1.55 6.42 -2.88
CA ASN A 63 0.15 6.51 -2.52
C ASN A 63 0.01 7.14 -1.13
N SER A 64 -1.22 7.52 -0.75
CA SER A 64 -1.45 8.26 0.50
C SER A 64 -1.08 7.45 1.75
N GLU A 65 -1.26 6.12 1.75
CA GLU A 65 -0.87 5.26 2.89
C GLU A 65 0.65 5.31 3.12
N VAL A 66 1.41 5.01 2.08
CA VAL A 66 2.89 5.04 2.12
C VAL A 66 3.40 6.45 2.39
N GLY A 67 2.80 7.46 1.76
CA GLY A 67 3.19 8.86 1.92
C GLY A 67 3.08 9.33 3.36
N HIS A 68 1.91 9.22 3.95
CA HIS A 68 1.66 9.66 5.33
C HIS A 68 2.45 8.84 6.36
N LEU A 69 2.66 7.53 6.09
CA LEU A 69 3.48 6.68 6.94
C LEU A 69 4.95 7.16 6.97
N ASN A 70 5.55 7.45 5.81
CA ASN A 70 6.93 7.96 5.73
C ASN A 70 7.07 9.35 6.35
N ILE A 71 6.08 10.24 6.14
CA ILE A 71 6.03 11.58 6.74
C ILE A 71 6.04 11.47 8.28
N GLY A 72 5.14 10.66 8.83
CA GLY A 72 5.02 10.49 10.28
C GLY A 72 6.21 9.78 10.91
N ALA A 73 6.79 8.81 10.20
CA ALA A 73 7.92 8.01 10.70
C ALA A 73 9.27 8.75 10.63
N GLY A 74 9.43 9.76 9.78
CA GLY A 74 10.71 10.45 9.57
C GLY A 74 11.81 9.53 9.01
N ARG A 75 11.41 8.41 8.40
CA ARG A 75 12.29 7.39 7.79
C ARG A 75 11.60 6.66 6.67
N ILE A 76 12.36 6.00 5.80
CA ILE A 76 11.78 5.09 4.83
C ILE A 76 11.18 3.89 5.58
N VAL A 77 9.89 3.66 5.38
CA VAL A 77 9.20 2.46 5.86
C VAL A 77 8.99 1.53 4.68
N HIS A 78 9.71 0.42 4.69
CA HIS A 78 9.60 -0.55 3.61
C HIS A 78 8.30 -1.33 3.71
N MET A 79 7.56 -1.36 2.59
CA MET A 79 6.38 -2.20 2.44
C MET A 79 6.78 -3.68 2.43
N ASP A 80 5.85 -4.56 2.76
CA ASP A 80 6.13 -6.00 2.86
C ASP A 80 6.70 -6.59 1.56
N ILE A 81 6.26 -6.12 0.39
CA ILE A 81 6.86 -6.51 -0.90
C ILE A 81 8.36 -6.15 -0.94
N THR A 82 8.71 -4.91 -0.62
CA THR A 82 10.11 -4.44 -0.64
C THR A 82 10.96 -5.18 0.40
N ARG A 83 10.40 -5.47 1.58
CA ARG A 83 11.09 -6.25 2.62
C ARG A 83 11.39 -7.67 2.15
N LEU A 84 10.43 -8.33 1.50
CA LEU A 84 10.61 -9.65 0.92
C LEU A 84 11.65 -9.63 -0.22
N ASP A 85 11.59 -8.65 -1.12
CA ASP A 85 12.58 -8.46 -2.19
C ASP A 85 13.99 -8.27 -1.62
N GLN A 86 14.14 -7.45 -0.58
CA GLN A 86 15.43 -7.25 0.11
C GLN A 86 15.92 -8.53 0.79
N MET A 87 15.04 -9.30 1.42
CA MET A 87 15.40 -10.59 2.02
C MET A 87 15.87 -11.58 0.95
N ILE A 88 15.22 -11.62 -0.22
CA ILE A 88 15.62 -12.47 -1.35
C ILE A 88 16.97 -12.02 -1.90
N ALA A 89 17.14 -10.73 -2.14
CA ALA A 89 18.37 -10.16 -2.68
C ALA A 89 19.58 -10.34 -1.75
N SER A 90 19.39 -10.16 -0.43
CA SER A 90 20.44 -10.37 0.59
C SER A 90 20.69 -11.85 0.92
N GLY A 91 19.83 -12.75 0.48
CA GLY A 91 19.90 -14.17 0.81
C GLY A 91 19.28 -14.56 2.17
N THR A 92 18.88 -13.60 3.01
CA THR A 92 18.28 -13.88 4.32
C THR A 92 16.93 -14.59 4.24
N PHE A 93 16.22 -14.46 3.12
CA PHE A 93 15.01 -15.23 2.82
C PHE A 93 15.26 -16.75 2.88
N PHE A 94 16.37 -17.21 2.31
CA PHE A 94 16.76 -18.62 2.25
C PHE A 94 17.29 -19.17 3.59
N GLN A 95 17.51 -18.28 4.56
CA GLN A 95 17.95 -18.60 5.92
C GLN A 95 16.83 -18.44 6.96
N ASN A 96 15.62 -18.07 6.54
CA ASN A 96 14.50 -17.87 7.45
C ASN A 96 14.08 -19.21 8.08
N ASP A 97 14.09 -19.30 9.40
CA ASP A 97 13.83 -20.53 10.16
C ASP A 97 12.45 -21.15 9.86
N LEU A 98 11.41 -20.34 9.67
CA LEU A 98 10.06 -20.84 9.39
C LEU A 98 9.98 -21.41 7.98
N LEU A 99 10.61 -20.76 7.00
CA LEU A 99 10.69 -21.29 5.64
C LEU A 99 11.52 -22.59 5.61
N LEU A 100 12.65 -22.66 6.32
CA LEU A 100 13.45 -23.88 6.42
C LEU A 100 12.67 -25.03 7.09
N ARG A 101 11.87 -24.74 8.11
CA ARG A 101 10.96 -25.73 8.74
C ARG A 101 9.88 -26.18 7.76
N ALA A 102 9.29 -25.28 6.97
CA ALA A 102 8.35 -25.64 5.91
C ALA A 102 8.99 -26.57 4.88
N MET A 103 10.23 -26.28 4.45
CA MET A 103 10.99 -27.14 3.53
C MET A 103 11.28 -28.52 4.15
N ALA A 104 11.69 -28.57 5.42
CA ALA A 104 11.92 -29.84 6.13
C ALA A 104 10.65 -30.68 6.19
N ARG A 105 9.51 -30.06 6.52
CA ARG A 105 8.21 -30.73 6.52
C ARG A 105 7.81 -31.20 5.13
N GLY A 106 8.04 -30.38 4.11
CA GLY A 106 7.77 -30.73 2.70
C GLY A 106 8.59 -31.95 2.20
N ARG A 107 9.81 -32.17 2.72
CA ARG A 107 10.60 -33.38 2.41
C ARG A 107 9.96 -34.65 2.97
N GLU A 108 9.44 -34.56 4.19
CA GLU A 108 8.80 -35.70 4.85
C GLU A 108 7.41 -35.99 4.26
N ARG A 109 6.68 -34.96 3.90
CA ARG A 109 5.30 -34.97 3.41
C ARG A 109 5.21 -34.36 2.01
N GLN A 110 4.42 -33.30 1.84
CA GLN A 110 4.29 -32.50 0.63
C GLN A 110 4.42 -31.02 0.99
N LEU A 111 4.91 -30.24 0.05
CA LEU A 111 4.92 -28.77 0.15
C LEU A 111 3.92 -28.19 -0.85
N HIS A 112 3.00 -27.40 -0.35
CA HIS A 112 2.03 -26.66 -1.15
C HIS A 112 2.35 -25.18 -1.12
N LEU A 113 2.49 -24.58 -2.30
CA LEU A 113 2.66 -23.15 -2.49
C LEU A 113 1.37 -22.62 -3.09
N MET A 114 0.69 -21.70 -2.40
CA MET A 114 -0.55 -21.13 -2.93
C MET A 114 -0.56 -19.62 -2.86
N GLY A 115 -1.23 -18.97 -3.81
CA GLY A 115 -1.33 -17.52 -3.85
C GLY A 115 -1.60 -16.97 -5.24
N LEU A 116 -1.67 -15.64 -5.33
CA LEU A 116 -1.95 -14.93 -6.57
C LEU A 116 -0.73 -14.97 -7.50
N VAL A 117 -0.94 -15.47 -8.72
CA VAL A 117 0.12 -15.68 -9.71
C VAL A 117 0.10 -14.55 -10.72
N SER A 118 0.78 -13.46 -10.39
CA SER A 118 0.98 -12.30 -11.27
C SER A 118 2.21 -11.48 -10.83
N ASP A 119 2.55 -10.47 -11.60
CA ASP A 119 3.56 -9.45 -11.30
C ASP A 119 2.96 -8.10 -10.87
N GLY A 120 1.65 -8.06 -10.64
CA GLY A 120 0.94 -6.84 -10.26
C GLY A 120 1.39 -6.21 -8.92
N GLY A 121 2.05 -6.98 -8.05
CA GLY A 121 2.72 -6.45 -6.85
C GLY A 121 1.79 -5.89 -5.77
N VAL A 122 0.48 -6.17 -5.81
CA VAL A 122 -0.49 -5.68 -4.83
C VAL A 122 -0.70 -6.69 -3.70
N HIS A 123 -0.87 -7.96 -3.99
CA HIS A 123 -1.11 -9.02 -3.00
C HIS A 123 0.04 -10.01 -2.88
N SER A 124 0.75 -10.21 -3.97
CA SER A 124 1.86 -11.15 -4.13
C SER A 124 2.75 -10.71 -5.28
N HIS A 125 3.86 -11.38 -5.48
CA HIS A 125 4.67 -11.21 -6.68
C HIS A 125 5.28 -12.55 -7.11
N LEU A 126 5.31 -12.82 -8.43
CA LEU A 126 5.87 -14.04 -9.00
C LEU A 126 7.32 -14.32 -8.57
N ASN A 127 8.13 -13.29 -8.39
CA ASN A 127 9.51 -13.45 -7.93
C ASN A 127 9.61 -14.12 -6.55
N HIS A 128 8.63 -13.89 -5.67
CA HIS A 128 8.58 -14.56 -4.36
C HIS A 128 8.25 -16.04 -4.50
N LEU A 129 7.33 -16.41 -5.40
CA LEU A 129 7.05 -17.81 -5.74
C LEU A 129 8.29 -18.48 -6.33
N TYR A 130 9.02 -17.80 -7.23
CA TYR A 130 10.25 -18.32 -7.80
C TYR A 130 11.34 -18.53 -6.75
N ALA A 131 11.46 -17.62 -5.77
CA ALA A 131 12.37 -17.78 -4.63
C ALA A 131 12.01 -19.00 -3.78
N LEU A 132 10.71 -19.26 -3.54
CA LEU A 132 10.24 -20.47 -2.83
C LEU A 132 10.55 -21.75 -3.61
N LEU A 133 10.36 -21.77 -4.93
CA LEU A 133 10.73 -22.91 -5.78
C LEU A 133 12.24 -23.17 -5.76
N ARG A 134 13.06 -22.12 -5.88
CA ARG A 134 14.50 -22.21 -5.71
C ARG A 134 14.86 -22.80 -4.34
N MET A 135 14.27 -22.30 -3.28
CA MET A 135 14.49 -22.80 -1.92
C MET A 135 14.10 -24.26 -1.76
N ALA A 136 12.96 -24.67 -2.34
CA ALA A 136 12.52 -26.06 -2.34
C ALA A 136 13.53 -26.97 -3.05
N ARG A 137 14.06 -26.56 -4.20
CA ARG A 137 15.12 -27.26 -4.91
C ARG A 137 16.39 -27.40 -4.07
N GLU A 138 16.88 -26.31 -3.51
CA GLU A 138 18.10 -26.29 -2.69
C GLU A 138 17.97 -27.18 -1.45
N ASN A 139 16.74 -27.27 -0.89
CA ASN A 139 16.42 -28.11 0.25
C ASN A 139 15.96 -29.54 -0.13
N LYS A 140 16.05 -29.93 -1.41
CA LYS A 140 15.70 -31.28 -1.90
C LYS A 140 14.26 -31.70 -1.58
N VAL A 141 13.30 -30.77 -1.72
CA VAL A 141 11.87 -31.05 -1.59
C VAL A 141 11.37 -31.54 -2.94
N GLU A 142 11.01 -32.82 -3.05
CA GLU A 142 10.63 -33.42 -4.35
C GLU A 142 9.14 -33.21 -4.68
N ARG A 143 8.28 -33.26 -3.66
CA ARG A 143 6.82 -33.14 -3.83
C ARG A 143 6.37 -31.72 -3.52
N VAL A 144 6.45 -30.83 -4.54
CA VAL A 144 6.02 -29.44 -4.46
C VAL A 144 4.85 -29.22 -5.39
N PHE A 145 3.74 -28.74 -4.86
CA PHE A 145 2.50 -28.47 -5.59
C PHE A 145 2.14 -26.99 -5.51
N ILE A 146 1.68 -26.42 -6.62
CA ILE A 146 1.38 -25.00 -6.74
C ILE A 146 -0.12 -24.83 -7.02
N HIS A 147 -0.80 -24.09 -6.14
CA HIS A 147 -2.19 -23.71 -6.29
C HIS A 147 -2.25 -22.26 -6.75
N CYS A 148 -2.51 -22.06 -8.04
CA CYS A 148 -2.44 -20.76 -8.68
C CYS A 148 -3.77 -20.00 -8.54
N PHE A 149 -3.76 -18.86 -7.89
CA PHE A 149 -4.88 -17.92 -7.94
C PHE A 149 -4.64 -16.94 -9.09
N MET A 150 -5.65 -16.75 -9.96
CA MET A 150 -5.52 -15.93 -11.16
C MET A 150 -5.99 -14.51 -10.89
N ASP A 151 -5.28 -13.52 -11.41
CA ASP A 151 -5.45 -12.10 -11.08
C ASP A 151 -6.52 -11.42 -11.94
N GLY A 152 -6.15 -10.81 -13.04
CA GLY A 152 -7.05 -10.11 -13.96
C GLY A 152 -7.71 -8.83 -13.41
N ARG A 153 -7.25 -8.35 -12.25
CA ARG A 153 -7.71 -7.13 -11.60
C ARG A 153 -6.58 -6.14 -11.34
N ASP A 154 -5.47 -6.61 -10.79
CA ASP A 154 -4.26 -5.82 -10.59
C ASP A 154 -3.34 -5.93 -11.83
N THR A 155 -3.68 -6.79 -12.76
CA THR A 155 -3.05 -6.99 -14.07
C THR A 155 -4.13 -7.09 -15.16
N ALA A 156 -3.71 -7.13 -16.43
CA ALA A 156 -4.64 -7.25 -17.55
C ALA A 156 -5.55 -8.48 -17.43
N PRO A 157 -6.85 -8.37 -17.79
CA PRO A 157 -7.86 -9.40 -17.53
C PRO A 157 -7.58 -10.80 -18.11
N ASN A 158 -6.73 -10.91 -19.14
CA ASN A 158 -6.41 -12.14 -19.85
C ASN A 158 -4.89 -12.41 -19.88
N SER A 159 -4.13 -11.94 -18.89
CA SER A 159 -2.67 -12.15 -18.79
C SER A 159 -2.27 -13.46 -18.13
N GLY A 160 -3.20 -14.16 -17.49
CA GLY A 160 -2.95 -15.36 -16.70
C GLY A 160 -2.28 -16.50 -17.46
N VAL A 161 -2.57 -16.67 -18.75
CA VAL A 161 -1.91 -17.66 -19.62
C VAL A 161 -0.40 -17.43 -19.67
N ASP A 162 0.04 -16.18 -19.79
CA ASP A 162 1.46 -15.86 -19.89
C ASP A 162 2.17 -16.07 -18.55
N TYR A 163 1.53 -15.75 -17.43
CA TYR A 163 2.06 -16.08 -16.10
C TYR A 163 2.17 -17.59 -15.87
N LEU A 164 1.19 -18.38 -16.31
CA LEU A 164 1.26 -19.84 -16.20
C LEU A 164 2.39 -20.41 -17.06
N ARG A 165 2.60 -19.90 -18.28
CA ARG A 165 3.73 -20.32 -19.15
C ARG A 165 5.07 -19.99 -18.50
N GLN A 166 5.22 -18.80 -17.95
CA GLN A 166 6.43 -18.40 -17.20
C GLN A 166 6.65 -19.32 -15.99
N LEU A 167 5.60 -19.60 -15.23
CA LEU A 167 5.69 -20.50 -14.08
C LEU A 167 6.08 -21.92 -14.49
N GLN A 168 5.47 -22.48 -15.55
CA GLN A 168 5.87 -23.78 -16.09
C GLN A 168 7.33 -23.80 -16.59
N GLN A 169 7.81 -22.69 -17.15
CA GLN A 169 9.22 -22.58 -17.54
C GLN A 169 10.11 -22.60 -16.28
N LYS A 170 9.76 -21.87 -15.22
CA LYS A 170 10.52 -21.84 -13.96
C LYS A 170 10.51 -23.17 -13.22
N THR A 171 9.39 -23.91 -13.21
CA THR A 171 9.34 -25.25 -12.62
C THR A 171 10.23 -26.24 -13.37
N ARG A 172 10.32 -26.14 -14.70
CA ARG A 172 11.28 -26.92 -15.51
C ARG A 172 12.73 -26.53 -15.24
N GLU A 173 13.02 -25.23 -15.14
CA GLU A 173 14.36 -24.71 -14.87
C GLU A 173 14.88 -25.18 -13.50
N TYR A 174 14.03 -25.11 -12.46
CA TYR A 174 14.40 -25.58 -11.13
C TYR A 174 14.27 -27.10 -10.96
N GLY A 175 13.58 -27.79 -11.87
CA GLY A 175 13.33 -29.23 -11.77
C GLY A 175 12.42 -29.60 -10.59
N VAL A 176 11.60 -28.67 -10.10
CA VAL A 176 10.68 -28.88 -8.97
C VAL A 176 9.43 -28.04 -9.13
N GLY A 177 8.31 -28.56 -8.62
CA GLY A 177 7.01 -27.92 -8.64
C GLY A 177 6.11 -28.40 -9.77
N LYS A 178 4.85 -28.74 -9.42
CA LYS A 178 3.76 -29.04 -10.34
C LYS A 178 2.58 -28.14 -10.03
N ILE A 179 1.97 -27.53 -11.05
CA ILE A 179 0.71 -26.82 -10.87
C ILE A 179 -0.39 -27.84 -10.58
N ALA A 180 -1.09 -27.68 -9.46
CA ALA A 180 -2.09 -28.62 -8.96
C ALA A 180 -3.53 -28.13 -9.11
N SER A 181 -3.75 -26.82 -9.05
CA SER A 181 -5.07 -26.21 -9.26
C SER A 181 -4.97 -24.77 -9.75
N LEU A 182 -6.03 -24.31 -10.40
CA LEU A 182 -6.26 -22.91 -10.77
C LEU A 182 -7.56 -22.44 -10.15
N ALA A 183 -7.65 -21.17 -9.74
CA ALA A 183 -8.91 -20.52 -9.38
C ALA A 183 -8.78 -19.00 -9.54
N GLY A 184 -9.76 -18.33 -10.11
CA GLY A 184 -9.79 -16.88 -10.12
C GLY A 184 -9.83 -16.31 -8.70
N ARG A 185 -9.22 -15.15 -8.51
CA ARG A 185 -9.20 -14.47 -7.19
C ARG A 185 -10.59 -14.17 -6.64
N TYR A 186 -11.61 -14.10 -7.49
CA TYR A 186 -13.00 -13.97 -7.09
C TYR A 186 -13.47 -15.09 -6.15
N TYR A 187 -12.94 -16.31 -6.35
CA TYR A 187 -13.22 -17.47 -5.52
C TYR A 187 -12.19 -17.67 -4.40
N ALA A 188 -10.92 -17.69 -4.75
CA ALA A 188 -9.85 -18.06 -3.83
C ALA A 188 -9.43 -16.94 -2.88
N MET A 189 -9.78 -15.69 -3.18
CA MET A 189 -9.35 -14.50 -2.44
C MET A 189 -10.53 -13.58 -2.11
N ASP A 190 -11.69 -14.14 -1.78
CA ASP A 190 -12.82 -13.38 -1.28
C ASP A 190 -12.48 -12.72 0.07
N ARG A 191 -13.05 -11.53 0.33
CA ARG A 191 -12.89 -10.80 1.59
C ARG A 191 -14.21 -10.34 2.20
N ASP A 192 -15.33 -10.71 1.56
CA ASP A 192 -16.67 -10.24 1.91
C ASP A 192 -17.51 -11.32 2.62
N ASN A 193 -16.83 -12.38 3.15
CA ASN A 193 -17.44 -13.54 3.83
C ASN A 193 -18.42 -14.31 2.95
N ARG A 194 -18.14 -14.36 1.65
CA ARG A 194 -18.90 -15.19 0.72
C ARG A 194 -18.29 -16.59 0.68
N TRP A 195 -18.61 -17.35 1.71
CA TRP A 195 -18.00 -18.65 1.97
C TRP A 195 -18.28 -19.67 0.86
N GLU A 196 -19.41 -19.54 0.16
CA GLU A 196 -19.74 -20.37 -1.00
C GLU A 196 -18.72 -20.23 -2.15
N ARG A 197 -18.05 -19.09 -2.26
CA ARG A 197 -16.98 -18.88 -3.23
C ARG A 197 -15.69 -19.53 -2.75
N VAL A 198 -15.33 -19.26 -1.50
CA VAL A 198 -14.12 -19.80 -0.88
C VAL A 198 -14.16 -21.32 -0.85
N GLU A 199 -15.30 -21.93 -0.51
CA GLU A 199 -15.48 -23.39 -0.47
C GLU A 199 -15.19 -24.04 -1.83
N ARG A 200 -15.63 -23.45 -2.94
CA ARG A 200 -15.34 -24.00 -4.28
C ARG A 200 -13.84 -24.05 -4.57
N ALA A 201 -13.10 -22.98 -4.27
CA ALA A 201 -11.64 -22.95 -4.42
C ALA A 201 -10.95 -23.89 -3.41
N TYR A 202 -11.41 -23.92 -2.17
CA TYR A 202 -10.93 -24.82 -1.13
C TYR A 202 -11.06 -26.30 -1.54
N ARG A 203 -12.22 -26.74 -2.06
CA ARG A 203 -12.43 -28.13 -2.50
C ARG A 203 -11.47 -28.52 -3.62
N ALA A 204 -11.20 -27.62 -4.56
CA ALA A 204 -10.22 -27.86 -5.61
C ALA A 204 -8.79 -28.01 -5.05
N VAL A 205 -8.41 -27.19 -4.09
CA VAL A 205 -7.08 -27.18 -3.47
C VAL A 205 -6.89 -28.38 -2.54
N VAL A 206 -7.89 -28.67 -1.69
CA VAL A 206 -7.77 -29.67 -0.61
C VAL A 206 -8.13 -31.06 -1.10
N HIS A 207 -9.26 -31.21 -1.75
CA HIS A 207 -9.77 -32.53 -2.11
C HIS A 207 -9.48 -32.91 -3.56
N GLY A 208 -9.00 -31.96 -4.39
CA GLY A 208 -8.89 -32.19 -5.83
C GLY A 208 -10.27 -32.37 -6.48
N GLU A 209 -11.29 -31.70 -5.93
CA GLU A 209 -12.68 -31.73 -6.38
C GLU A 209 -13.04 -30.45 -7.12
N SER A 210 -13.44 -30.58 -8.36
CA SER A 210 -14.03 -29.51 -9.18
C SER A 210 -14.80 -30.09 -10.36
N GLU A 211 -15.78 -29.36 -10.83
CA GLU A 211 -16.49 -29.66 -12.10
C GLU A 211 -15.54 -29.55 -13.29
N LEU A 212 -14.51 -28.69 -13.19
CA LEU A 212 -13.52 -28.48 -14.24
C LEU A 212 -12.21 -29.19 -13.91
N ARG A 213 -11.75 -30.02 -14.85
CA ARG A 213 -10.51 -30.81 -14.73
C ARG A 213 -9.71 -30.69 -16.01
N SER A 214 -8.40 -30.61 -15.92
CA SER A 214 -7.52 -30.55 -17.08
C SER A 214 -6.14 -31.13 -16.75
N PRO A 215 -5.47 -31.80 -17.67
CA PRO A 215 -4.09 -32.21 -17.50
C PRO A 215 -3.09 -31.06 -17.74
N ASP A 216 -3.55 -29.96 -18.35
CA ASP A 216 -2.71 -28.81 -18.71
C ASP A 216 -3.33 -27.50 -18.18
N PRO A 217 -2.63 -26.78 -17.30
CA PRO A 217 -3.11 -25.52 -16.74
C PRO A 217 -3.25 -24.39 -17.78
N VAL A 218 -2.38 -24.35 -18.81
CA VAL A 218 -2.47 -23.34 -19.88
C VAL A 218 -3.69 -23.60 -20.76
N ALA A 219 -3.92 -24.87 -21.14
CA ALA A 219 -5.12 -25.23 -21.89
C ALA A 219 -6.41 -24.94 -21.11
N ALA A 220 -6.41 -25.15 -19.79
CA ALA A 220 -7.54 -24.82 -18.93
C ALA A 220 -7.86 -23.30 -18.95
N MET A 221 -6.85 -22.44 -18.89
CA MET A 221 -7.04 -21.00 -18.96
C MET A 221 -7.50 -20.53 -20.33
N LEU A 222 -6.91 -21.04 -21.41
CA LEU A 222 -7.36 -20.74 -22.76
C LEU A 222 -8.84 -21.13 -22.96
N ARG A 223 -9.23 -22.26 -22.41
CA ARG A 223 -10.64 -22.70 -22.44
C ARG A 223 -11.55 -21.74 -21.65
N SER A 224 -11.08 -21.20 -20.51
CA SER A 224 -11.82 -20.17 -19.76
C SER A 224 -12.07 -18.93 -20.62
N TYR A 225 -11.05 -18.46 -21.35
CA TYR A 225 -11.17 -17.28 -22.23
C TYR A 225 -12.11 -17.53 -23.42
N GLU A 226 -12.06 -18.73 -24.03
CA GLU A 226 -13.00 -19.13 -25.10
C GLU A 226 -14.46 -19.07 -24.62
N LEU A 227 -14.70 -19.33 -23.33
CA LEU A 227 -16.03 -19.24 -22.70
C LEU A 227 -16.37 -17.82 -22.20
N GLY A 228 -15.55 -16.83 -22.50
CA GLY A 228 -15.76 -15.43 -22.10
C GLY A 228 -15.43 -15.14 -20.64
N THR A 229 -14.74 -16.04 -19.93
CA THR A 229 -14.37 -15.86 -18.52
C THR A 229 -12.92 -15.46 -18.40
N THR A 230 -12.67 -14.27 -17.84
CA THR A 230 -11.33 -13.71 -17.61
C THR A 230 -10.67 -14.29 -16.35
N ASP A 231 -9.40 -13.94 -16.13
CA ASP A 231 -8.57 -14.44 -15.01
C ASP A 231 -9.28 -14.32 -13.66
N GLU A 232 -9.80 -13.14 -13.33
CA GLU A 232 -10.44 -12.86 -12.03
C GLU A 232 -11.57 -13.84 -11.71
N PHE A 233 -12.35 -14.23 -12.71
CA PHE A 233 -13.57 -15.02 -12.58
C PHE A 233 -13.40 -16.48 -12.98
N THR A 234 -12.17 -16.93 -13.28
CA THR A 234 -11.89 -18.33 -13.63
C THR A 234 -12.44 -19.26 -12.56
N LEU A 235 -13.33 -20.14 -12.96
CA LEU A 235 -13.84 -21.20 -12.08
C LEU A 235 -12.69 -22.08 -11.57
N PRO A 236 -12.77 -22.63 -10.35
CA PRO A 236 -11.75 -23.55 -9.87
C PRO A 236 -11.57 -24.73 -10.83
N VAL A 237 -10.32 -25.03 -11.19
CA VAL A 237 -9.91 -26.14 -12.06
C VAL A 237 -8.91 -27.01 -11.32
N VAL A 238 -9.15 -28.31 -11.30
CA VAL A 238 -8.21 -29.30 -10.77
C VAL A 238 -7.30 -29.79 -11.90
N ILE A 239 -5.99 -29.73 -11.68
CA ILE A 239 -5.01 -30.29 -12.62
C ILE A 239 -4.82 -31.78 -12.31
N THR A 240 -4.80 -32.63 -13.35
CA THR A 240 -4.80 -34.08 -13.24
C THR A 240 -3.54 -34.70 -13.82
N GLU A 241 -3.18 -35.89 -13.33
CA GLU A 241 -2.08 -36.73 -13.86
C GLU A 241 -2.56 -37.44 -15.15
N GLY A 242 -2.71 -36.67 -16.22
CA GLY A 242 -3.18 -37.17 -17.53
C GLY A 242 -4.64 -36.84 -17.85
N ALA A 243 -5.10 -37.23 -19.03
CA ALA A 243 -6.43 -36.93 -19.53
C ALA A 243 -7.47 -37.99 -19.07
N GLY A 244 -8.72 -37.51 -18.92
CA GLY A 244 -9.87 -38.38 -18.59
C GLY A 244 -10.51 -38.05 -17.24
N ALA A 245 -11.80 -38.34 -17.12
CA ALA A 245 -12.59 -38.00 -15.93
C ALA A 245 -12.10 -38.67 -14.62
N ALA A 246 -11.53 -39.87 -14.74
CA ALA A 246 -11.01 -40.66 -13.63
C ALA A 246 -9.52 -40.36 -13.30
N ALA A 247 -8.84 -39.49 -14.06
CA ALA A 247 -7.44 -39.16 -13.80
C ALA A 247 -7.27 -38.57 -12.40
N PRO A 248 -6.28 -39.02 -11.58
CA PRO A 248 -6.11 -38.50 -10.23
C PRO A 248 -5.66 -37.04 -10.24
N PRO A 249 -6.05 -36.25 -9.21
CA PRO A 249 -5.55 -34.89 -9.04
C PRO A 249 -4.04 -34.89 -8.73
N VAL A 250 -3.33 -33.88 -9.23
CA VAL A 250 -1.86 -33.77 -9.12
C VAL A 250 -1.38 -33.63 -7.68
N GLY A 251 -2.06 -32.87 -6.85
CA GLY A 251 -1.54 -32.61 -5.51
C GLY A 251 -2.60 -32.02 -4.57
N PRO A 252 -3.55 -32.83 -4.10
CA PRO A 252 -4.46 -32.41 -3.04
C PRO A 252 -3.71 -32.30 -1.71
N ILE A 253 -4.10 -31.34 -0.88
CA ILE A 253 -3.52 -31.12 0.45
C ILE A 253 -3.95 -32.25 1.39
N ARG A 254 -3.04 -32.78 2.17
CA ARG A 254 -3.27 -33.87 3.13
C ARG A 254 -2.83 -33.49 4.53
N ASP A 255 -3.22 -34.32 5.49
CA ASP A 255 -2.76 -34.18 6.87
C ASP A 255 -1.25 -34.09 6.95
N GLU A 256 -0.81 -33.19 7.82
CA GLU A 256 0.59 -32.95 8.11
C GLU A 256 1.42 -32.35 6.97
N ASP A 257 0.82 -31.96 5.85
CA ASP A 257 1.53 -31.26 4.79
C ASP A 257 2.00 -29.87 5.21
N ALA A 258 2.99 -29.35 4.49
CA ALA A 258 3.40 -27.95 4.61
C ALA A 258 2.68 -27.10 3.57
N VAL A 259 2.12 -25.98 4.01
CA VAL A 259 1.43 -25.01 3.14
C VAL A 259 2.04 -23.63 3.34
N ILE A 260 2.51 -23.01 2.28
CA ILE A 260 2.96 -21.61 2.28
C ILE A 260 2.00 -20.80 1.42
N PHE A 261 1.29 -19.86 2.05
CA PHE A 261 0.50 -18.87 1.33
C PHE A 261 1.39 -17.67 1.03
N PHE A 262 1.82 -17.52 -0.23
CA PHE A 262 2.83 -16.53 -0.58
C PHE A 262 2.30 -15.10 -0.81
N ASN A 263 1.02 -14.85 -0.59
CA ASN A 263 0.49 -13.49 -0.53
C ASN A 263 1.02 -12.76 0.72
N TYR A 264 1.49 -11.53 0.55
CA TYR A 264 1.92 -10.69 1.66
C TYR A 264 0.83 -9.70 2.14
N ARG A 265 -0.15 -9.35 1.30
CA ARG A 265 -1.28 -8.52 1.72
C ARG A 265 -2.37 -9.37 2.36
N ALA A 266 -2.74 -9.00 3.58
CA ALA A 266 -3.56 -9.81 4.48
C ALA A 266 -5.03 -9.90 4.10
N ASP A 267 -5.65 -8.81 3.60
CA ASP A 267 -7.10 -8.64 3.51
C ASP A 267 -7.82 -9.78 2.77
N ARG A 268 -7.24 -10.25 1.65
CA ARG A 268 -7.79 -11.33 0.82
C ARG A 268 -7.16 -12.70 1.08
N ALA A 269 -6.20 -12.79 2.00
CA ALA A 269 -5.62 -14.08 2.41
C ALA A 269 -6.37 -14.70 3.59
N ARG A 270 -7.13 -13.91 4.34
CA ARG A 270 -7.73 -14.33 5.60
C ARG A 270 -8.70 -15.49 5.45
N GLN A 271 -9.66 -15.43 4.55
CA GLN A 271 -10.72 -16.44 4.49
C GLN A 271 -10.19 -17.82 4.09
N MET A 272 -9.34 -17.90 3.08
CA MET A 272 -8.72 -19.17 2.69
C MET A 272 -7.82 -19.72 3.83
N SER A 273 -7.09 -18.84 4.53
CA SER A 273 -6.28 -19.25 5.70
C SER A 273 -7.16 -19.81 6.83
N ARG A 274 -8.30 -19.18 7.12
CA ARG A 274 -9.27 -19.68 8.09
C ARG A 274 -9.81 -21.04 7.68
N ALA A 275 -10.22 -21.19 6.43
CA ALA A 275 -10.75 -22.44 5.90
C ALA A 275 -9.73 -23.60 6.04
N LEU A 276 -8.43 -23.34 5.80
CA LEU A 276 -7.38 -24.35 5.85
C LEU A 276 -6.90 -24.64 7.27
N ALA A 277 -6.68 -23.62 8.11
CA ALA A 277 -5.88 -23.78 9.31
C ALA A 277 -6.53 -23.28 10.62
N GLU A 278 -7.65 -22.52 10.58
CA GLU A 278 -8.28 -22.01 11.80
C GLU A 278 -8.80 -23.16 12.69
N PRO A 279 -8.39 -23.23 13.96
CA PRO A 279 -8.97 -24.19 14.89
C PRO A 279 -10.47 -23.97 15.07
N GLY A 280 -11.27 -25.01 14.86
CA GLY A 280 -12.72 -24.94 15.04
C GLY A 280 -13.48 -24.17 13.96
N PHE A 281 -12.91 -24.00 12.76
CA PHE A 281 -13.59 -23.42 11.60
C PHE A 281 -14.96 -24.08 11.31
N ARG A 282 -16.00 -23.28 11.04
CA ARG A 282 -17.40 -23.76 10.90
C ARG A 282 -18.20 -23.07 9.79
N GLU A 283 -17.57 -22.26 8.95
CA GLU A 283 -18.31 -21.47 7.95
C GLU A 283 -18.88 -22.36 6.81
N PHE A 284 -18.26 -23.53 6.58
CA PHE A 284 -18.81 -24.62 5.78
C PHE A 284 -18.35 -25.96 6.36
N ALA A 285 -19.09 -27.04 6.01
CA ALA A 285 -18.80 -28.38 6.54
C ALA A 285 -17.75 -29.10 5.68
N ASP A 286 -16.70 -29.58 6.33
CA ASP A 286 -15.72 -30.49 5.74
C ASP A 286 -15.24 -31.51 6.77
N PRO A 287 -15.84 -32.70 6.83
CA PRO A 287 -15.44 -33.75 7.76
C PRO A 287 -14.05 -34.35 7.48
N ALA A 288 -13.55 -34.17 6.25
CA ALA A 288 -12.23 -34.63 5.82
C ALA A 288 -11.19 -33.48 5.74
N ARG A 289 -11.46 -32.37 6.42
CA ARG A 289 -10.53 -31.23 6.50
C ARG A 289 -9.18 -31.66 7.02
N PRO A 290 -8.07 -31.33 6.32
CA PRO A 290 -6.73 -31.69 6.76
C PRO A 290 -6.43 -31.14 8.15
N ALA A 291 -5.85 -31.97 8.99
CA ALA A 291 -5.41 -31.62 10.34
C ALA A 291 -3.89 -31.43 10.39
N LYS A 292 -3.40 -30.73 11.42
CA LYS A 292 -1.96 -30.58 11.71
C LYS A 292 -1.10 -30.06 10.57
N LEU A 293 -1.67 -29.21 9.68
CA LEU A 293 -0.91 -28.55 8.62
C LEU A 293 0.21 -27.71 9.24
N PHE A 294 1.41 -27.73 8.64
CA PHE A 294 2.40 -26.70 8.86
C PHE A 294 2.03 -25.51 7.95
N TYR A 295 1.20 -24.62 8.49
CA TYR A 295 0.65 -23.51 7.70
C TYR A 295 1.42 -22.21 7.98
N LEU A 296 1.91 -21.58 6.90
CA LEU A 296 2.76 -20.41 6.95
C LEU A 296 2.24 -19.32 6.00
N GLY A 297 1.98 -18.12 6.51
CA GLY A 297 1.74 -16.92 5.71
C GLY A 297 3.04 -16.15 5.46
N MET A 298 3.09 -15.34 4.40
CA MET A 298 4.24 -14.46 4.20
C MET A 298 4.28 -13.33 5.22
N THR A 299 3.13 -12.84 5.65
CA THR A 299 2.99 -11.77 6.65
C THR A 299 1.97 -12.15 7.70
N GLN A 300 1.84 -11.32 8.75
CA GLN A 300 0.82 -11.48 9.78
C GLN A 300 -0.55 -11.07 9.23
N TYR A 301 -1.40 -12.04 8.90
CA TYR A 301 -2.73 -11.74 8.35
C TYR A 301 -3.74 -11.23 9.38
N ASP A 302 -3.58 -11.60 10.64
CA ASP A 302 -4.34 -11.04 11.76
C ASP A 302 -3.55 -11.21 13.07
N LYS A 303 -3.43 -10.14 13.85
CA LYS A 303 -2.75 -10.15 15.16
C LYS A 303 -3.44 -11.03 16.20
N LYS A 304 -4.70 -11.37 16.00
CA LYS A 304 -5.50 -12.21 16.90
C LYS A 304 -5.33 -13.71 16.62
N TRP A 305 -4.57 -14.09 15.61
CA TRP A 305 -4.40 -15.49 15.18
C TRP A 305 -3.08 -16.09 15.63
N PRO A 306 -2.99 -16.64 16.84
CA PRO A 306 -1.75 -17.27 17.33
C PRO A 306 -1.39 -18.56 16.60
N TRP A 307 -2.33 -19.16 15.88
CA TRP A 307 -2.17 -20.38 15.09
C TRP A 307 -1.50 -20.15 13.72
N LEU A 308 -1.44 -18.91 13.25
CA LEU A 308 -0.81 -18.58 11.97
C LEU A 308 0.62 -18.07 12.21
N GLN A 309 1.61 -18.85 11.76
CA GLN A 309 3.00 -18.41 11.69
C GLN A 309 3.23 -17.59 10.40
N HIS A 310 4.18 -16.66 10.42
CA HIS A 310 4.44 -15.78 9.30
C HIS A 310 5.93 -15.45 9.14
N VAL A 311 6.38 -15.30 7.88
CA VAL A 311 7.79 -15.05 7.52
C VAL A 311 8.24 -13.67 7.94
N VAL A 312 7.43 -12.66 7.62
CA VAL A 312 7.73 -11.24 7.88
C VAL A 312 6.78 -10.72 8.94
N SER A 313 7.31 -10.37 10.12
CA SER A 313 6.52 -9.74 11.19
C SER A 313 6.31 -8.26 10.90
N PRO A 314 5.17 -7.68 11.32
CA PRO A 314 4.95 -6.25 11.25
C PRO A 314 6.09 -5.49 11.94
N GLU A 315 6.57 -4.44 11.31
CA GLU A 315 7.56 -3.55 11.91
C GLU A 315 6.88 -2.67 12.96
N LYS A 316 7.44 -2.64 14.17
CA LYS A 316 7.01 -1.66 15.18
C LYS A 316 7.74 -0.35 14.90
N LEU A 317 6.96 0.65 14.52
CA LEU A 317 7.48 2.00 14.30
C LEU A 317 7.52 2.75 15.62
N GLU A 318 8.68 2.75 16.27
CA GLU A 318 8.94 3.52 17.49
C GLU A 318 9.63 4.84 17.15
N GLN A 319 9.54 5.82 18.07
CA GLN A 319 10.16 7.15 17.91
C GLN A 319 9.73 7.87 16.62
N ILE A 320 8.47 7.67 16.20
CA ILE A 320 7.83 8.46 15.14
C ILE A 320 7.43 9.85 15.67
N LEU A 321 7.03 10.75 14.79
CA LEU A 321 6.68 12.13 15.18
C LEU A 321 5.61 12.19 16.29
N ALA A 322 4.62 11.28 16.27
CA ALA A 322 3.60 11.17 17.32
C ALA A 322 4.19 10.80 18.69
N ASN A 323 5.19 9.89 18.74
CA ASN A 323 5.92 9.56 19.98
C ASN A 323 6.70 10.78 20.50
N VAL A 324 7.38 11.51 19.61
CA VAL A 324 8.15 12.71 19.98
C VAL A 324 7.23 13.76 20.58
N PHE A 325 6.09 14.04 19.94
CA PHE A 325 5.11 15.00 20.45
C PHE A 325 4.57 14.59 21.82
N ALA A 326 4.19 13.32 21.98
CA ALA A 326 3.71 12.79 23.25
C ALA A 326 4.77 12.90 24.37
N GLY A 327 6.02 12.53 24.07
CA GLY A 327 7.13 12.61 25.02
C GLY A 327 7.47 14.03 25.47
N LEU A 328 7.20 15.03 24.62
CA LEU A 328 7.39 16.45 24.92
C LEU A 328 6.16 17.13 25.55
N GLY A 329 5.06 16.40 25.68
CA GLY A 329 3.79 16.95 26.15
C GLY A 329 3.15 17.96 25.19
N PHE A 330 3.44 17.85 23.89
CA PHE A 330 2.88 18.73 22.88
C PHE A 330 1.42 18.43 22.61
N ARG A 331 0.63 19.48 22.50
CA ARG A 331 -0.72 19.36 21.96
C ARG A 331 -0.68 19.46 20.44
N ASN A 332 -1.21 18.46 19.78
CA ASN A 332 -1.27 18.45 18.33
C ASN A 332 -2.67 18.08 17.82
N LEU A 333 -3.03 18.66 16.67
CA LEU A 333 -4.33 18.46 16.05
C LEU A 333 -4.15 17.76 14.70
N ARG A 334 -5.02 16.77 14.43
CA ARG A 334 -5.15 16.09 13.15
C ARG A 334 -6.46 16.50 12.49
N VAL A 335 -6.41 16.98 11.23
CA VAL A 335 -7.60 17.45 10.52
C VAL A 335 -7.61 16.90 9.11
N ALA A 336 -8.67 16.20 8.75
CA ALA A 336 -8.94 15.77 7.38
C ALA A 336 -10.43 15.50 7.19
N GLU A 337 -10.84 15.40 5.94
CA GLU A 337 -12.16 14.85 5.62
C GLU A 337 -12.15 13.32 5.63
N THR A 338 -13.33 12.69 5.59
CA THR A 338 -13.52 11.24 5.78
C THR A 338 -12.57 10.40 4.93
N GLU A 339 -12.38 10.76 3.66
CA GLU A 339 -11.53 10.00 2.72
C GLU A 339 -10.06 9.93 3.13
N LYS A 340 -9.56 10.96 3.81
CA LYS A 340 -8.15 11.09 4.19
C LYS A 340 -7.93 11.13 5.71
N TYR A 341 -8.96 10.85 6.50
CA TYR A 341 -8.84 10.85 7.96
C TYR A 341 -7.88 9.78 8.49
N ALA A 342 -7.96 8.56 7.96
CA ALA A 342 -7.04 7.50 8.33
C ALA A 342 -5.57 7.83 7.98
N HIS A 343 -5.35 8.64 6.94
CA HIS A 343 -4.01 9.00 6.49
C HIS A 343 -3.31 9.93 7.49
N VAL A 344 -3.99 10.96 7.99
CA VAL A 344 -3.41 11.87 9.01
C VAL A 344 -3.45 11.30 10.43
N THR A 345 -4.10 10.17 10.65
CA THR A 345 -4.21 9.48 11.96
C THR A 345 -3.50 8.14 11.96
N TYR A 346 -4.15 7.07 11.55
CA TYR A 346 -3.65 5.70 11.59
C TYR A 346 -2.31 5.51 10.87
N PHE A 347 -2.22 5.91 9.60
CA PHE A 347 -0.99 5.75 8.82
C PHE A 347 0.13 6.67 9.29
N PHE A 348 -0.18 7.94 9.55
CA PHE A 348 0.78 8.89 10.10
C PHE A 348 1.32 8.45 11.47
N ASN A 349 0.51 7.75 12.24
CA ASN A 349 0.87 7.19 13.55
C ASN A 349 1.48 5.78 13.47
N GLY A 350 2.00 5.39 12.32
CA GLY A 350 2.70 4.11 12.18
C GLY A 350 1.81 2.87 12.35
N GLY A 351 0.52 2.95 12.00
CA GLY A 351 -0.44 1.86 12.15
C GLY A 351 -1.07 1.76 13.55
N VAL A 352 -0.95 2.81 14.36
CA VAL A 352 -1.57 2.89 15.68
C VAL A 352 -2.89 3.64 15.60
N GLU A 353 -4.01 2.95 15.91
CA GLU A 353 -5.36 3.52 15.84
C GLU A 353 -5.62 4.50 17.00
N GLN A 354 -5.14 4.18 18.19
CA GLN A 354 -5.35 5.00 19.37
C GLN A 354 -4.61 6.35 19.27
N PRO A 355 -5.27 7.47 19.60
CA PRO A 355 -4.59 8.75 19.69
C PRO A 355 -3.41 8.71 20.68
N PHE A 356 -2.32 9.33 20.32
CA PHE A 356 -1.21 9.53 21.25
C PHE A 356 -1.54 10.62 22.30
N PRO A 357 -0.88 10.62 23.47
CA PRO A 357 -1.05 11.69 24.45
C PRO A 357 -0.86 13.08 23.83
N GLY A 358 -1.80 13.99 24.04
CA GLY A 358 -1.81 15.32 23.46
C GLY A 358 -2.33 15.42 22.01
N GLU A 359 -2.71 14.30 21.39
CA GLU A 359 -3.29 14.27 20.05
C GLU A 359 -4.81 14.45 20.10
N GLU A 360 -5.30 15.48 19.42
CA GLU A 360 -6.72 15.71 19.16
C GLU A 360 -7.03 15.51 17.68
N ARG A 361 -8.25 15.12 17.35
CA ARG A 361 -8.66 14.78 16.00
C ARG A 361 -9.95 15.47 15.61
N VAL A 362 -9.98 16.07 14.42
CA VAL A 362 -11.17 16.64 13.80
C VAL A 362 -11.43 15.95 12.47
N LEU A 363 -12.54 15.23 12.40
CA LEU A 363 -13.06 14.64 11.18
C LEU A 363 -14.08 15.61 10.58
N VAL A 364 -13.80 16.08 9.36
CA VAL A 364 -14.76 16.82 8.54
C VAL A 364 -15.47 15.81 7.63
N PRO A 365 -16.81 15.69 7.66
CA PRO A 365 -17.49 14.74 6.79
C PRO A 365 -17.27 15.05 5.31
N SER A 366 -16.91 14.03 4.52
CA SER A 366 -16.86 14.15 3.06
C SER A 366 -18.24 14.31 2.46
N GLN A 367 -18.30 14.90 1.27
CA GLN A 367 -19.56 15.13 0.57
C GLN A 367 -20.17 13.81 0.09
N LYS A 368 -21.50 13.67 0.28
CA LYS A 368 -22.25 12.47 -0.15
C LYS A 368 -22.62 12.55 -1.63
N VAL A 369 -21.67 12.29 -2.50
CA VAL A 369 -21.82 12.25 -3.96
C VAL A 369 -21.31 10.91 -4.50
N PRO A 370 -21.82 10.41 -5.63
CA PRO A 370 -21.33 9.17 -6.23
C PRO A 370 -19.85 9.23 -6.62
N THR A 371 -19.39 10.38 -7.16
CA THR A 371 -18.01 10.66 -7.53
C THR A 371 -17.69 12.13 -7.27
N TYR A 372 -16.48 12.44 -6.86
CA TYR A 372 -16.10 13.79 -6.40
C TYR A 372 -15.93 14.82 -7.52
N ASP A 373 -15.87 14.40 -8.78
CA ASP A 373 -15.95 15.33 -9.93
C ASP A 373 -17.29 16.10 -10.01
N LEU A 374 -18.34 15.58 -9.37
CA LEU A 374 -19.62 16.27 -9.25
C LEU A 374 -19.63 17.39 -8.19
N LYS A 375 -18.66 17.37 -7.28
CA LYS A 375 -18.49 18.36 -6.21
C LYS A 375 -17.01 18.54 -5.87
N PRO A 376 -16.22 19.13 -6.78
CA PRO A 376 -14.75 19.15 -6.69
C PRO A 376 -14.20 19.96 -5.53
N GLU A 377 -14.94 20.92 -4.98
CA GLU A 377 -14.58 21.64 -3.77
C GLU A 377 -14.54 20.74 -2.53
N MET A 378 -15.19 19.57 -2.58
CA MET A 378 -15.25 18.59 -1.52
C MET A 378 -15.50 19.25 -0.14
N SER A 379 -14.69 18.97 0.86
CA SER A 379 -14.81 19.56 2.19
C SER A 379 -13.69 20.55 2.53
N ALA A 380 -12.99 21.08 1.53
CA ALA A 380 -11.83 21.96 1.73
C ALA A 380 -12.13 23.18 2.60
N ALA A 381 -13.26 23.85 2.40
CA ALA A 381 -13.68 24.98 3.21
C ALA A 381 -13.83 24.61 4.70
N GLY A 382 -14.46 23.48 5.00
CA GLY A 382 -14.66 22.99 6.37
C GLY A 382 -13.33 22.60 7.05
N ILE A 383 -12.38 22.05 6.29
CA ILE A 383 -11.02 21.75 6.77
C ILE A 383 -10.31 23.06 7.13
N ALA A 384 -10.35 24.06 6.24
CA ALA A 384 -9.76 25.37 6.50
C ALA A 384 -10.37 26.02 7.73
N ASP A 385 -11.70 25.99 7.92
CA ASP A 385 -12.40 26.51 9.10
C ASP A 385 -11.90 25.85 10.40
N ALA A 386 -11.78 24.53 10.41
CA ALA A 386 -11.31 23.78 11.57
C ALA A 386 -9.87 24.15 11.94
N VAL A 387 -8.99 24.29 10.95
CA VAL A 387 -7.59 24.69 11.14
C VAL A 387 -7.48 26.13 11.62
N ILE A 388 -8.22 27.07 11.01
CA ILE A 388 -8.25 28.48 11.41
C ILE A 388 -8.70 28.60 12.86
N LYS A 389 -9.79 27.94 13.24
CA LYS A 389 -10.29 27.92 14.63
C LYS A 389 -9.23 27.40 15.61
N ALA A 390 -8.46 26.38 15.22
CA ALA A 390 -7.38 25.84 16.05
C ALA A 390 -6.20 26.83 16.18
N ILE A 391 -5.82 27.50 15.09
CA ILE A 391 -4.79 28.55 15.08
C ILE A 391 -5.22 29.72 15.98
N GLU A 392 -6.47 30.16 15.87
CA GLU A 392 -7.02 31.27 16.65
C GLU A 392 -7.10 30.96 18.14
N LYS A 393 -7.41 29.75 18.51
CA LYS A 393 -7.43 29.26 19.89
C LYS A 393 -6.03 29.28 20.51
N GLY A 394 -4.98 29.03 19.73
CA GLY A 394 -3.57 29.12 20.17
C GLY A 394 -3.09 28.03 21.12
N ASP A 395 -3.87 26.95 21.28
CA ASP A 395 -3.59 25.87 22.24
C ASP A 395 -2.63 24.81 21.69
N PHE A 396 -2.56 24.64 20.35
CA PHE A 396 -1.80 23.60 19.73
C PHE A 396 -0.35 24.02 19.42
N ASP A 397 0.57 23.08 19.63
CA ASP A 397 1.98 23.21 19.22
C ASP A 397 2.16 22.84 17.75
N ALA A 398 1.40 21.86 17.26
CA ALA A 398 1.41 21.42 15.88
C ALA A 398 -0.01 21.13 15.36
N ILE A 399 -0.24 21.37 14.06
CA ILE A 399 -1.46 21.03 13.35
C ILE A 399 -1.05 20.26 12.09
N ILE A 400 -1.54 19.02 11.92
CA ILE A 400 -1.30 18.20 10.73
C ILE A 400 -2.63 18.06 10.01
N MET A 401 -2.68 18.44 8.73
CA MET A 401 -3.89 18.46 7.95
C MET A 401 -3.67 17.92 6.54
N ASN A 402 -4.74 17.46 5.92
CA ASN A 402 -4.75 16.97 4.53
C ASN A 402 -5.91 17.61 3.76
N PHE A 403 -5.64 18.08 2.55
CA PHE A 403 -6.64 18.41 1.54
C PHE A 403 -6.71 17.28 0.51
N ALA A 404 -7.84 16.58 0.45
CA ALA A 404 -8.05 15.41 -0.38
C ALA A 404 -8.30 15.71 -1.87
N ASN A 405 -8.59 16.96 -2.21
CA ASN A 405 -9.25 17.35 -3.44
C ASN A 405 -8.51 16.94 -4.72
N ALA A 406 -7.22 17.24 -4.82
CA ALA A 406 -6.46 17.02 -6.06
C ALA A 406 -6.34 15.51 -6.37
N ASP A 407 -6.20 14.66 -5.36
CA ASP A 407 -6.17 13.21 -5.52
C ASP A 407 -7.55 12.64 -5.85
N MET A 408 -8.53 12.89 -4.99
CA MET A 408 -9.85 12.26 -5.11
C MET A 408 -10.59 12.67 -6.40
N VAL A 409 -10.47 13.93 -6.80
CA VAL A 409 -11.05 14.40 -8.07
C VAL A 409 -10.18 13.98 -9.26
N GLY A 410 -8.86 13.97 -9.10
CA GLY A 410 -7.90 13.48 -10.09
C GLY A 410 -8.18 12.05 -10.56
N HIS A 411 -8.56 11.16 -9.65
CA HIS A 411 -8.97 9.79 -9.98
C HIS A 411 -10.16 9.69 -10.95
N SER A 412 -10.93 10.77 -11.13
CA SER A 412 -11.99 10.80 -12.16
C SER A 412 -11.47 10.89 -13.59
N GLY A 413 -10.20 11.28 -13.80
CA GLY A 413 -9.61 11.54 -15.10
C GLY A 413 -10.21 12.77 -15.83
N LYS A 414 -10.96 13.62 -15.11
CA LYS A 414 -11.66 14.79 -15.70
C LYS A 414 -10.93 16.09 -15.38
N LEU A 415 -10.33 16.71 -16.37
CA LEU A 415 -9.48 17.89 -16.22
C LEU A 415 -10.20 19.08 -15.56
N GLU A 416 -11.35 19.49 -16.08
CA GLU A 416 -12.09 20.67 -15.59
C GLU A 416 -12.53 20.57 -14.12
N PRO A 417 -13.12 19.46 -13.63
CA PRO A 417 -13.38 19.28 -12.21
C PRO A 417 -12.12 19.31 -11.36
N THR A 418 -11.00 18.73 -11.86
CA THR A 418 -9.73 18.72 -11.11
C THR A 418 -9.13 20.10 -10.99
N ILE A 419 -9.25 20.96 -12.03
CA ILE A 419 -8.88 22.39 -11.96
C ILE A 419 -9.66 23.08 -10.82
N LYS A 420 -10.98 22.90 -10.75
CA LYS A 420 -11.82 23.48 -9.67
C LYS A 420 -11.45 22.95 -8.29
N ALA A 421 -11.06 21.68 -8.20
CA ALA A 421 -10.57 21.07 -6.96
C ALA A 421 -9.29 21.77 -6.47
N VAL A 422 -8.35 22.02 -7.37
CA VAL A 422 -7.11 22.77 -7.08
C VAL A 422 -7.39 24.21 -6.64
N GLU A 423 -8.33 24.90 -7.31
CA GLU A 423 -8.73 26.26 -6.97
C GLU A 423 -9.36 26.34 -5.56
N ALA A 424 -10.20 25.37 -5.19
CA ALA A 424 -10.79 25.29 -3.84
C ALA A 424 -9.73 25.08 -2.75
N VAL A 425 -8.69 24.31 -3.03
CA VAL A 425 -7.54 24.13 -2.12
C VAL A 425 -6.79 25.44 -1.99
N ASP A 426 -6.53 26.18 -3.07
CA ASP A 426 -5.82 27.48 -3.04
C ASP A 426 -6.56 28.52 -2.19
N GLU A 427 -7.90 28.56 -2.27
CA GLU A 427 -8.71 29.41 -1.40
C GLU A 427 -8.52 29.03 0.09
N GLY A 428 -8.55 27.73 0.41
CA GLY A 428 -8.27 27.21 1.74
C GLY A 428 -6.90 27.61 2.27
N LEU A 429 -5.85 27.48 1.43
CA LEU A 429 -4.48 27.91 1.75
C LEU A 429 -4.44 29.42 2.05
N GLY A 430 -5.11 30.24 1.24
CA GLY A 430 -5.15 31.70 1.46
C GLY A 430 -5.75 32.07 2.81
N ARG A 431 -6.85 31.45 3.17
CA ARG A 431 -7.53 31.69 4.45
C ARG A 431 -6.66 31.25 5.65
N ILE A 432 -6.01 30.10 5.57
CA ILE A 432 -5.10 29.60 6.60
C ILE A 432 -3.89 30.55 6.72
N TYR A 433 -3.30 31.00 5.60
CA TYR A 433 -2.18 31.93 5.59
C TYR A 433 -2.50 33.24 6.35
N GLN A 434 -3.68 33.81 6.06
CA GLN A 434 -4.14 35.05 6.73
C GLN A 434 -4.30 34.90 8.24
N SER A 435 -4.69 33.70 8.72
CA SER A 435 -4.82 33.43 10.15
C SER A 435 -3.47 33.14 10.83
N LEU A 436 -2.59 32.41 10.15
CA LEU A 436 -1.32 31.90 10.70
C LEU A 436 -0.22 32.99 10.76
N LYS A 437 -0.03 33.71 9.65
CA LYS A 437 1.08 34.68 9.49
C LYS A 437 1.14 35.75 10.59
N PRO A 438 0.03 36.42 10.98
CA PRO A 438 0.07 37.44 12.03
C PRO A 438 0.42 36.90 13.41
N ARG A 439 0.34 35.58 13.61
CA ARG A 439 0.62 34.91 14.89
C ARG A 439 2.04 34.37 14.99
N GLY A 440 2.86 34.53 13.94
CA GLY A 440 4.25 34.06 13.93
C GLY A 440 4.33 32.52 13.93
N GLY A 441 3.31 31.84 13.43
CA GLY A 441 3.34 30.37 13.23
C GLY A 441 4.21 30.00 12.05
N ALA A 442 4.76 28.78 12.06
CA ALA A 442 5.48 28.21 10.93
C ALA A 442 4.56 27.31 10.09
N TRP A 443 4.88 27.12 8.80
CA TRP A 443 4.08 26.31 7.90
C TRP A 443 4.93 25.48 6.94
N ILE A 444 4.69 24.19 6.91
CA ILE A 444 5.19 23.29 5.87
C ILE A 444 4.01 22.91 4.97
N ILE A 445 4.14 23.18 3.67
CA ILE A 445 3.16 22.77 2.65
C ILE A 445 3.86 21.80 1.72
N THR A 446 3.29 20.62 1.56
CA THR A 446 3.84 19.55 0.71
C THR A 446 2.71 18.67 0.18
N ALA A 447 3.06 17.60 -0.54
CA ALA A 447 2.13 16.56 -0.95
C ALA A 447 2.74 15.19 -0.63
N ASP A 448 1.94 14.14 -0.71
CA ASP A 448 2.34 12.77 -0.41
C ASP A 448 2.62 11.94 -1.67
N HIS A 449 2.04 12.30 -2.81
CA HIS A 449 2.29 11.78 -4.16
C HIS A 449 1.71 12.72 -5.22
N GLY A 450 1.97 12.43 -6.51
CA GLY A 450 1.37 13.12 -7.64
C GLY A 450 0.13 12.41 -8.18
N ASN A 451 -0.76 13.17 -8.79
CA ASN A 451 -1.96 12.74 -9.51
C ASN A 451 -2.44 13.84 -10.47
N ALA A 452 -2.87 15.00 -9.94
CA ALA A 452 -3.56 16.07 -10.66
C ALA A 452 -2.68 16.83 -11.65
N GLU A 453 -1.37 16.70 -11.59
CA GLU A 453 -0.43 17.28 -12.57
C GLU A 453 -0.38 16.50 -13.88
N THR A 454 -1.06 15.34 -13.96
CA THR A 454 -1.12 14.50 -15.17
C THR A 454 -2.53 13.94 -15.33
N MET A 455 -3.40 14.63 -16.04
CA MET A 455 -4.79 14.23 -16.29
C MET A 455 -5.00 13.58 -17.65
N ILE A 456 -3.97 13.59 -18.50
CA ILE A 456 -3.95 12.93 -19.82
C ILE A 456 -2.83 11.92 -19.79
N ASP A 457 -3.14 10.66 -20.07
CA ASP A 457 -2.16 9.58 -20.14
C ASP A 457 -1.25 9.81 -21.38
N PRO A 458 0.06 10.02 -21.17
CA PRO A 458 0.97 10.32 -22.27
C PRO A 458 1.16 9.15 -23.26
N ALA A 459 0.83 7.93 -22.86
CA ALA A 459 0.96 6.75 -23.72
C ALA A 459 -0.27 6.54 -24.61
N THR A 460 -1.46 6.84 -24.09
CA THR A 460 -2.73 6.55 -24.77
C THR A 460 -3.46 7.79 -25.28
N GLY A 461 -3.12 8.98 -24.74
CA GLY A 461 -3.86 10.22 -24.98
C GLY A 461 -5.26 10.26 -24.32
N GLY A 462 -5.60 9.22 -23.56
CA GLY A 462 -6.86 9.13 -22.82
C GLY A 462 -6.78 9.74 -21.42
N PRO A 463 -7.88 9.65 -20.63
CA PRO A 463 -7.88 10.11 -19.25
C PRO A 463 -6.87 9.33 -18.38
N HIS A 464 -6.06 10.05 -17.60
CA HIS A 464 -5.19 9.49 -16.59
C HIS A 464 -5.91 9.47 -15.23
N THR A 465 -6.03 8.33 -14.60
CA THR A 465 -6.84 8.15 -13.38
C THR A 465 -6.07 7.57 -12.20
N TYR A 466 -4.75 7.48 -12.28
CA TYR A 466 -3.88 6.87 -11.27
C TYR A 466 -2.76 7.84 -10.86
N HIS A 467 -2.02 7.48 -9.82
CA HIS A 467 -0.93 8.31 -9.31
C HIS A 467 0.23 8.39 -10.30
N THR A 468 1.14 9.34 -10.07
CA THR A 468 2.34 9.51 -10.87
C THR A 468 3.61 9.23 -10.03
N THR A 469 4.74 9.10 -10.70
CA THR A 469 6.05 9.06 -10.05
C THR A 469 6.71 10.43 -9.96
N ASN A 470 5.99 11.49 -10.31
CA ASN A 470 6.50 12.85 -10.27
C ASN A 470 6.84 13.29 -8.84
N PRO A 471 7.87 14.13 -8.66
CA PRO A 471 8.16 14.73 -7.36
C PRO A 471 7.03 15.70 -6.93
N VAL A 472 7.02 16.04 -5.66
CA VAL A 472 6.04 16.96 -5.10
C VAL A 472 6.72 18.21 -4.54
N PRO A 473 5.99 19.35 -4.41
CA PRO A 473 6.51 20.56 -3.81
C PRO A 473 6.72 20.39 -2.30
N PHE A 474 7.71 21.08 -1.77
CA PHE A 474 7.93 21.30 -0.36
C PHE A 474 8.21 22.79 -0.15
N ILE A 475 7.34 23.49 0.58
CA ILE A 475 7.43 24.93 0.84
C ILE A 475 7.54 25.11 2.35
N LEU A 476 8.48 25.95 2.83
CA LEU A 476 8.67 26.24 4.24
C LEU A 476 8.48 27.72 4.53
N LEU A 477 7.46 28.03 5.30
CA LEU A 477 7.27 29.35 5.93
C LEU A 477 7.77 29.26 7.36
N SER A 478 8.85 29.96 7.69
CA SER A 478 9.31 30.15 9.07
C SER A 478 9.95 31.52 9.22
N ASP A 479 9.90 32.05 10.43
CA ASP A 479 10.56 33.32 10.74
C ASP A 479 12.08 33.16 10.94
N ASP A 480 12.64 31.95 10.78
CA ASP A 480 14.10 31.67 10.83
C ASP A 480 14.86 32.39 9.70
N GLY A 481 14.15 33.13 8.92
CA GLY A 481 14.52 34.23 8.05
C GLY A 481 15.61 33.99 7.04
N ASN A 482 15.88 32.87 6.47
CA ASN A 482 16.73 32.68 5.28
C ASN A 482 17.39 31.31 5.17
N ALA A 483 16.86 30.29 5.79
CA ALA A 483 17.33 28.97 5.51
C ALA A 483 16.89 28.60 4.08
N GLY A 484 17.82 28.47 3.14
CA GLY A 484 17.55 27.78 1.89
C GLY A 484 17.11 26.33 2.17
N LEU A 485 16.53 25.68 1.18
CA LEU A 485 16.22 24.25 1.26
C LEU A 485 17.16 23.48 0.34
N ARG A 486 17.67 22.34 0.81
CA ARG A 486 18.44 21.43 -0.05
C ARG A 486 17.51 20.66 -1.00
N ALA A 487 17.99 20.39 -2.19
CA ALA A 487 17.33 19.54 -3.18
C ALA A 487 17.54 18.04 -2.88
N GLY A 488 16.75 17.19 -3.54
CA GLY A 488 16.91 15.74 -3.50
C GLY A 488 16.40 15.06 -2.22
N GLY A 489 15.51 15.74 -1.46
CA GLY A 489 14.82 15.15 -0.33
C GLY A 489 13.70 14.18 -0.72
N SER A 490 13.12 13.54 0.29
CA SER A 490 11.94 12.67 0.14
C SER A 490 11.00 12.85 1.34
N LEU A 491 9.88 12.16 1.36
CA LEU A 491 8.86 12.26 2.41
C LEU A 491 9.38 12.02 3.82
N ARG A 492 10.40 11.17 3.98
CA ARG A 492 11.07 10.91 5.27
C ARG A 492 11.73 12.13 5.90
N ASP A 493 12.03 13.16 5.10
CA ASP A 493 12.76 14.35 5.54
C ASP A 493 11.82 15.41 6.16
N ILE A 494 10.50 15.22 6.04
CA ILE A 494 9.49 16.17 6.52
C ILE A 494 9.46 16.23 8.04
N ALA A 495 9.39 15.09 8.75
CA ALA A 495 9.38 15.09 10.22
C ALA A 495 10.66 15.65 10.83
N PRO A 496 11.89 15.28 10.39
CA PRO A 496 13.12 15.93 10.82
C PRO A 496 13.12 17.45 10.59
N THR A 497 12.64 17.91 9.43
CA THR A 497 12.56 19.34 9.12
C THR A 497 11.58 20.05 10.06
N LEU A 498 10.41 19.45 10.32
CA LEU A 498 9.41 19.98 11.25
C LEU A 498 9.99 20.08 12.67
N LEU A 499 10.68 19.04 13.15
CA LEU A 499 11.34 19.04 14.44
C LEU A 499 12.44 20.10 14.51
N GLY A 500 13.23 20.25 13.44
CA GLY A 500 14.26 21.26 13.35
C GLY A 500 13.69 22.68 13.44
N VAL A 501 12.56 22.98 12.78
CA VAL A 501 11.84 24.28 12.91
C VAL A 501 11.39 24.51 14.34
N LEU A 502 10.97 23.46 15.05
CA LEU A 502 10.58 23.52 16.45
C LEU A 502 11.77 23.59 17.43
N GLY A 503 13.01 23.48 16.95
CA GLY A 503 14.20 23.41 17.79
C GLY A 503 14.28 22.12 18.63
N VAL A 504 13.66 21.05 18.17
CA VAL A 504 13.64 19.73 18.80
C VAL A 504 14.62 18.79 18.09
N PRO A 505 15.52 18.11 18.82
CA PRO A 505 16.41 17.14 18.19
C PRO A 505 15.63 15.94 17.64
N GLU A 506 16.03 15.47 16.47
CA GLU A 506 15.47 14.28 15.85
C GLU A 506 15.90 13.00 16.61
N PRO A 507 15.00 12.01 16.82
CA PRO A 507 15.39 10.70 17.32
C PRO A 507 16.35 10.01 16.34
N LYS A 508 17.23 9.14 16.85
CA LYS A 508 18.18 8.36 16.03
C LYS A 508 17.48 7.38 15.07
N GLU A 509 16.26 7.00 15.36
CA GLU A 509 15.41 6.14 14.54
C GLU A 509 14.91 6.87 13.28
N MET A 510 14.83 8.20 13.30
CA MET A 510 14.54 9.00 12.11
C MET A 510 15.81 9.10 11.25
N THR A 511 15.78 8.46 10.07
CA THR A 511 16.91 8.46 9.11
C THR A 511 16.78 9.56 8.06
N GLY A 512 15.65 10.25 8.03
CA GLY A 512 15.44 11.46 7.27
C GLY A 512 16.35 12.57 7.80
N LYS A 513 16.45 13.66 7.07
CA LYS A 513 17.31 14.79 7.45
C LYS A 513 16.55 16.11 7.33
N ASP A 514 16.80 17.02 8.20
CA ASP A 514 16.31 18.40 8.09
C ASP A 514 16.68 18.99 6.70
N LEU A 515 15.69 19.43 5.95
CA LEU A 515 15.88 20.02 4.62
C LEU A 515 16.43 21.45 4.65
N ARG A 516 16.43 22.10 5.79
CA ARG A 516 16.94 23.47 5.91
C ARG A 516 18.46 23.49 5.73
N VAL A 517 18.95 24.48 5.00
CA VAL A 517 20.37 24.77 4.89
C VAL A 517 20.70 25.86 5.90
N PRO A 518 21.61 25.60 6.87
CA PRO A 518 22.03 26.68 7.80
C PRO A 518 22.55 27.88 7.01
N THR A 519 22.07 29.07 7.34
CA THR A 519 22.71 30.33 6.89
C THR A 519 24.12 30.37 7.47
N ARG A 520 25.12 30.45 6.59
CA ARG A 520 26.52 30.68 7.00
C ARG A 520 26.72 32.03 7.66
#